data_43ec066b3795f7be6b87c8fde9ca8f06
#
_entry.id   43ec066b3795f7be6b87c8fde9ca8f06
#
_cell.length_a   1.000
_cell.length_b   1.000
_cell.length_c   1.000
_cell.angle_alpha   90.00
_cell.angle_beta   90.00
_cell.angle_gamma   90.00
#
_symmetry.space_group_name_H-M   'P 1'
#
loop_
_entity.id
_entity.type
_entity.pdbx_description
1 polymer ?
#
loop_
_entity_poly.entity_id
_entity_poly.type
_entity_poly.pdbx_seq_one_letter_code
_entity_poly.pdbx_strand_id
1 'polypeptide(L)'
;MIDMSLSIKKVNNRLLVLKPLDKSRSAWFNVTECPLDYSYHKKFINKAQHQAGIKFRYTYERTSKLPKTNYDGNMVDFGYDKSSITEKQVEALQELSHIKENIGEYNYQLAVRYCAEAYSIKYLAGNLNRSRNTLARSVKLMLLDLAKYYGL
;
A
#
# COMPACT_ATOMS: atom_id res chain seq x y z
N MET A 1 10.32 21.46 16.98
CA MET A 1 9.47 20.28 16.76
C MET A 1 8.14 20.72 16.23
N ILE A 2 7.63 20.06 15.21
CA ILE A 2 6.38 20.45 14.64
C ILE A 2 5.27 19.85 15.44
N ASP A 3 4.26 20.68 15.77
CA ASP A 3 3.12 20.18 16.48
C ASP A 3 2.31 19.36 15.51
N MET A 4 2.18 18.09 15.78
CA MET A 4 1.48 17.19 14.88
C MET A 4 0.01 17.55 14.70
N SER A 5 -0.58 18.21 15.68
CA SER A 5 -1.97 18.58 15.57
C SER A 5 -2.18 19.65 14.51
N LEU A 6 -1.14 20.42 14.20
CA LEU A 6 -1.28 21.48 13.21
C LEU A 6 -1.09 20.94 11.79
N SER A 7 -0.62 19.72 11.63
CA SER A 7 -0.40 19.16 10.32
C SER A 7 -1.54 18.24 9.87
N ILE A 8 -2.64 18.25 10.60
CA ILE A 8 -3.79 17.44 10.24
C ILE A 8 -5.02 18.31 10.24
N LYS A 9 -5.83 18.21 9.22
CA LYS A 9 -7.11 18.92 9.18
C LYS A 9 -8.18 18.10 8.50
N LYS A 10 -9.44 18.39 8.81
CA LYS A 10 -10.54 17.66 8.21
C LYS A 10 -11.39 18.65 7.41
N VAL A 11 -11.58 18.37 6.14
CA VAL A 11 -12.35 19.23 5.25
C VAL A 11 -13.28 18.35 4.45
N ASN A 12 -14.57 18.63 4.51
CA ASN A 12 -15.58 17.86 3.76
C ASN A 12 -15.44 16.36 3.98
N ASN A 13 -15.27 15.97 5.24
CA ASN A 13 -15.12 14.57 5.63
C ASN A 13 -13.84 13.90 5.11
N ARG A 14 -12.92 14.68 4.61
CA ARG A 14 -11.62 14.15 4.19
C ARG A 14 -10.59 14.53 5.23
N LEU A 15 -9.77 13.57 5.59
CA LEU A 15 -8.69 13.82 6.53
C LEU A 15 -7.45 14.17 5.73
N LEU A 16 -6.98 15.38 5.86
CA LEU A 16 -5.81 15.86 5.13
C LEU A 16 -4.61 15.91 6.06
N VAL A 17 -3.49 15.46 5.56
CA VAL A 17 -2.25 15.49 6.33
C VAL A 17 -1.21 16.27 5.54
N LEU A 18 -0.50 17.17 6.20
CA LEU A 18 0.54 17.95 5.55
C LEU A 18 1.80 17.13 5.50
N LYS A 19 2.30 16.88 4.31
CA LYS A 19 3.54 16.13 4.14
C LYS A 19 4.54 16.99 3.38
N PRO A 20 5.81 16.97 3.78
CA PRO A 20 6.81 17.73 3.08
C PRO A 20 7.13 17.11 1.73
N LEU A 21 7.23 17.91 0.71
CA LEU A 21 7.64 17.44 -0.61
C LEU A 21 9.15 17.63 -0.77
N ASP A 22 9.68 18.72 -0.24
CA ASP A 22 11.11 18.95 -0.23
C ASP A 22 11.40 19.93 0.90
N LYS A 23 12.59 20.48 0.96
CA LYS A 23 12.99 21.31 2.09
C LYS A 23 12.13 22.55 2.27
N SER A 24 11.54 23.05 1.22
CA SER A 24 10.81 24.30 1.28
C SER A 24 9.32 24.16 0.96
N ARG A 25 8.88 23.00 0.54
CA ARG A 25 7.49 22.84 0.13
C ARG A 25 6.81 21.70 0.83
N SER A 26 5.54 21.87 1.12
CA SER A 26 4.72 20.85 1.71
C SER A 26 3.38 20.84 0.99
N ALA A 27 2.68 19.76 1.04
CA ALA A 27 1.37 19.65 0.42
C ALA A 27 0.42 18.84 1.31
N TRP A 28 -0.86 19.13 1.17
CA TRP A 28 -1.87 18.39 1.93
C TRP A 28 -2.28 17.16 1.13
N PHE A 29 -2.22 16.01 1.76
CA PHE A 29 -2.60 14.76 1.12
C PHE A 29 -3.86 14.20 1.80
N ASN A 30 -4.77 13.68 0.99
CA ASN A 30 -6.01 13.12 1.50
C ASN A 30 -5.76 11.67 1.94
N VAL A 31 -5.59 11.44 3.22
CA VAL A 31 -5.31 10.11 3.72
C VAL A 31 -6.56 9.23 3.72
N THR A 32 -7.74 9.80 3.53
CA THR A 32 -8.93 8.96 3.45
C THR A 32 -8.97 8.17 2.13
N GLU A 33 -8.18 8.58 1.15
CA GLU A 33 -8.11 7.84 -0.09
C GLU A 33 -7.15 6.67 0.01
N CYS A 34 -6.36 6.60 1.07
CA CYS A 34 -5.45 5.51 1.31
C CYS A 34 -5.81 4.84 2.63
N PRO A 35 -6.47 3.69 2.60
CA PRO A 35 -6.91 3.04 3.83
C PRO A 35 -5.80 2.75 4.80
N LEU A 36 -4.61 2.42 4.31
CA LEU A 36 -3.47 2.13 5.16
C LEU A 36 -3.07 3.37 5.98
N ASP A 37 -2.98 4.54 5.33
CA ASP A 37 -2.63 5.77 6.02
C ASP A 37 -3.74 6.19 6.97
N TYR A 38 -4.99 6.01 6.55
CA TYR A 38 -6.13 6.33 7.39
C TYR A 38 -6.10 5.50 8.67
N SER A 39 -5.85 4.20 8.56
CA SER A 39 -5.77 3.31 9.71
C SER A 39 -4.66 3.72 10.67
N TYR A 40 -3.54 4.18 10.14
CA TYR A 40 -2.43 4.63 10.96
C TYR A 40 -2.80 5.91 11.72
N HIS A 41 -3.42 6.86 11.03
CA HIS A 41 -3.80 8.11 11.69
C HIS A 41 -4.94 7.93 12.71
N LYS A 42 -5.76 6.91 12.54
CA LYS A 42 -6.79 6.58 13.52
C LYS A 42 -6.23 5.70 14.63
N LYS A 43 -4.95 5.40 14.59
CA LYS A 43 -4.26 4.59 15.59
C LYS A 43 -4.79 3.16 15.64
N PHE A 44 -5.40 2.70 14.56
CA PHE A 44 -5.85 1.33 14.45
C PHE A 44 -4.64 0.40 14.27
N ILE A 45 -3.61 0.85 13.59
CA ILE A 45 -2.37 0.11 13.39
C ILE A 45 -1.21 0.93 13.92
N ASN A 46 -0.11 0.26 14.28
CA ASN A 46 1.06 0.95 14.80
C ASN A 46 2.02 1.32 13.67
N LYS A 47 3.13 1.96 14.03
CA LYS A 47 4.09 2.42 13.04
C LYS A 47 4.70 1.26 12.28
N ALA A 48 5.03 0.16 12.94
CA ALA A 48 5.62 -1.01 12.28
C ALA A 48 4.67 -1.61 11.25
N GLN A 49 3.41 -1.72 11.59
CA GLN A 49 2.40 -2.23 10.67
C GLN A 49 2.22 -1.29 9.48
N HIS A 50 2.22 0.01 9.72
CA HIS A 50 2.08 1.00 8.66
C HIS A 50 3.27 0.94 7.71
N GLN A 51 4.49 0.87 8.25
CA GLN A 51 5.69 0.79 7.43
C GLN A 51 5.73 -0.51 6.63
N ALA A 52 5.30 -1.61 7.22
CA ALA A 52 5.26 -2.88 6.52
C ALA A 52 4.32 -2.81 5.32
N GLY A 53 3.15 -2.20 5.50
CA GLY A 53 2.20 -2.04 4.40
C GLY A 53 2.74 -1.16 3.29
N ILE A 54 3.46 -0.09 3.64
CA ILE A 54 4.06 0.79 2.65
C ILE A 54 5.15 0.07 1.88
N LYS A 55 5.99 -0.72 2.56
CA LYS A 55 7.03 -1.47 1.88
C LYS A 55 6.43 -2.49 0.92
N PHE A 56 5.35 -3.16 1.34
CA PHE A 56 4.67 -4.11 0.49
C PHE A 56 4.13 -3.40 -0.76
N ARG A 57 3.53 -2.23 -0.58
CA ARG A 57 2.99 -1.47 -1.70
C ARG A 57 4.08 -1.12 -2.71
N TYR A 58 5.22 -0.64 -2.22
CA TYR A 58 6.30 -0.28 -3.12
C TYR A 58 6.84 -1.50 -3.88
N THR A 59 6.95 -2.64 -3.20
CA THR A 59 7.42 -3.84 -3.87
C THR A 59 6.42 -4.26 -4.95
N TYR A 60 5.13 -4.21 -4.62
CA TYR A 60 4.08 -4.58 -5.58
C TYR A 60 4.08 -3.61 -6.77
N GLU A 61 4.22 -2.31 -6.51
CA GLU A 61 4.24 -1.34 -7.58
C GLU A 61 5.41 -1.52 -8.52
N ARG A 62 6.54 -1.97 -8.01
CA ARG A 62 7.69 -2.22 -8.88
C ARG A 62 7.41 -3.34 -9.86
N THR A 63 6.58 -4.32 -9.48
CA THR A 63 6.27 -5.41 -10.39
C THR A 63 5.25 -4.98 -11.44
N SER A 64 4.36 -4.05 -11.07
CA SER A 64 3.31 -3.68 -11.98
C SER A 64 3.65 -2.50 -12.85
N LYS A 65 4.84 -1.94 -12.72
CA LYS A 65 5.17 -0.83 -13.51
C LYS A 65 5.72 -1.26 -14.81
N LEU A 66 5.00 -2.07 -15.49
CA LEU A 66 5.37 -2.31 -16.82
C LEU A 66 4.86 -1.08 -17.48
N PRO A 67 5.41 -0.72 -18.57
CA PRO A 67 5.13 0.50 -19.25
C PRO A 67 3.78 0.53 -19.85
N LYS A 68 2.78 0.30 -19.12
CA LYS A 68 1.53 0.28 -19.71
C LYS A 68 1.14 1.64 -19.99
N THR A 69 1.71 2.49 -19.52
CA THR A 69 1.40 3.77 -19.72
C THR A 69 1.48 4.10 -21.05
N ASN A 70 1.83 3.38 -21.69
CA ASN A 70 2.19 3.77 -22.80
C ASN A 70 1.38 3.31 -23.71
N TYR A 71 0.44 3.36 -23.58
CA TYR A 71 -0.28 2.93 -24.38
C TYR A 71 -0.38 3.55 -25.51
N ASP A 72 -0.02 4.43 -25.60
CA ASP A 72 0.06 4.95 -26.76
C ASP A 72 0.64 3.94 -27.59
N GLY A 73 0.21 2.96 -27.67
CA GLY A 73 0.60 1.97 -28.49
C GLY A 73 1.92 2.01 -29.10
N ASN A 74 2.39 3.09 -29.37
CA ASN A 74 3.61 3.11 -29.98
C ASN A 74 4.59 2.53 -29.22
N MET A 75 4.45 2.65 -28.08
CA MET A 75 5.44 2.21 -27.29
C MET A 75 5.58 0.87 -27.39
N VAL A 76 4.57 0.30 -27.56
CA VAL A 76 4.67 -0.99 -27.52
C VAL A 76 5.56 -1.51 -28.40
N ASP A 77 5.61 -0.85 -29.37
CA ASP A 77 6.34 -1.47 -30.18
C ASP A 77 7.60 -1.51 -30.02
N PHE A 78 7.96 -0.83 -29.66
CA PHE A 78 9.18 -0.82 -29.50
C PHE A 78 9.69 -2.03 -29.39
N GLY A 79 9.14 -2.77 -29.85
CA GLY A 79 9.81 -3.82 -29.89
C GLY A 79 10.24 -4.03 -28.58
N TYR A 80 9.52 -3.63 -27.78
CA TYR A 80 9.86 -3.62 -26.59
C TYR A 80 9.90 -4.97 -26.17
N ASP A 81 10.95 -5.38 -25.79
CA ASP A 81 11.15 -6.69 -25.59
C ASP A 81 10.58 -7.05 -24.27
N LYS A 82 9.89 -8.07 -24.23
CA LYS A 82 9.34 -8.41 -23.01
C LYS A 82 10.36 -8.92 -22.11
N SER A 83 11.41 -9.33 -22.62
CA SER A 83 12.45 -9.89 -21.80
C SER A 83 13.13 -8.75 -21.13
N SER A 84 12.71 -7.54 -21.41
CA SER A 84 13.40 -6.45 -20.81
C SER A 84 12.75 -6.14 -19.48
N ILE A 85 12.21 -7.08 -18.81
CA ILE A 85 11.83 -6.91 -17.46
C ILE A 85 13.12 -6.61 -16.71
N THR A 86 13.16 -5.52 -16.02
CA THR A 86 14.39 -5.10 -15.38
C THR A 86 14.72 -6.00 -14.20
N GLU A 87 15.98 -5.96 -13.78
CA GLU A 87 16.40 -6.75 -12.64
C GLU A 87 15.60 -6.36 -11.42
N LYS A 88 15.24 -5.09 -11.29
CA LYS A 88 14.47 -4.63 -10.15
C LYS A 88 13.08 -5.25 -10.14
N GLN A 89 12.50 -5.46 -11.31
CA GLN A 89 11.19 -6.10 -11.38
C GLN A 89 11.30 -7.57 -11.02
N VAL A 90 12.35 -8.25 -11.46
CA VAL A 90 12.58 -9.65 -11.12
C VAL A 90 12.78 -9.80 -9.62
N GLU A 91 13.58 -8.91 -9.02
CA GLU A 91 13.80 -8.93 -7.59
C GLU A 91 12.50 -8.70 -6.83
N ALA A 92 11.67 -7.78 -7.32
CA ALA A 92 10.39 -7.51 -6.67
C ALA A 92 9.45 -8.71 -6.76
N LEU A 93 9.43 -9.41 -7.90
CA LEU A 93 8.61 -10.60 -8.05
C LEU A 93 9.09 -11.71 -7.12
N GLN A 94 10.40 -11.85 -6.97
CA GLN A 94 10.95 -12.83 -6.07
C GLN A 94 10.61 -12.49 -4.63
N GLU A 95 10.69 -11.22 -4.27
CA GLU A 95 10.36 -10.80 -2.93
C GLU A 95 8.89 -11.06 -2.62
N LEU A 96 8.00 -10.78 -3.56
CA LEU A 96 6.58 -11.06 -3.36
C LEU A 96 6.33 -12.56 -3.17
N SER A 97 7.07 -13.40 -3.90
CA SER A 97 6.96 -14.83 -3.73
C SER A 97 7.38 -15.27 -2.33
N HIS A 98 8.47 -14.69 -1.82
CA HIS A 98 8.94 -14.99 -0.48
C HIS A 98 7.95 -14.51 0.58
N ILE A 99 7.36 -13.34 0.37
CA ILE A 99 6.37 -12.82 1.28
C ILE A 99 5.16 -13.77 1.32
N LYS A 100 4.72 -14.22 0.14
CA LYS A 100 3.56 -15.10 0.06
C LYS A 100 3.83 -16.41 0.81
N GLU A 101 5.04 -16.93 0.71
CA GLU A 101 5.40 -18.14 1.43
C GLU A 101 5.42 -17.92 2.94
N ASN A 102 5.80 -16.71 3.37
CA ASN A 102 5.91 -16.43 4.78
C ASN A 102 4.57 -16.09 5.46
N ILE A 103 3.73 -15.35 4.83
CA ILE A 103 2.48 -14.92 5.44
C ILE A 103 1.27 -15.76 5.01
N GLY A 104 1.41 -16.54 3.97
CA GLY A 104 0.34 -17.40 3.48
C GLY A 104 -0.50 -16.75 2.39
N GLU A 105 -1.22 -17.58 1.65
CA GLU A 105 -2.00 -17.11 0.51
C GLU A 105 -3.10 -16.12 0.90
N TYR A 106 -3.84 -16.43 1.93
CA TYR A 106 -4.94 -15.55 2.34
C TYR A 106 -4.41 -14.16 2.73
N ASN A 107 -3.36 -14.12 3.55
CA ASN A 107 -2.78 -12.85 3.99
C ASN A 107 -2.17 -12.12 2.81
N TYR A 108 -1.57 -12.85 1.87
CA TYR A 108 -0.98 -12.23 0.70
C TYR A 108 -2.04 -11.55 -0.16
N GLN A 109 -3.16 -12.22 -0.42
CA GLN A 109 -4.25 -11.62 -1.19
C GLN A 109 -4.83 -10.41 -0.47
N LEU A 110 -4.96 -10.50 0.85
CA LEU A 110 -5.48 -9.39 1.63
C LEU A 110 -4.50 -8.19 1.57
N ALA A 111 -3.20 -8.46 1.62
CA ALA A 111 -2.19 -7.41 1.51
C ALA A 111 -2.26 -6.72 0.14
N VAL A 112 -2.41 -7.50 -0.92
CA VAL A 112 -2.53 -6.93 -2.26
C VAL A 112 -3.75 -6.01 -2.32
N ARG A 113 -4.88 -6.46 -1.83
CA ARG A 113 -6.10 -5.64 -1.92
C ARG A 113 -6.09 -4.42 -1.01
N TYR A 114 -5.59 -4.58 0.19
CA TYR A 114 -5.63 -3.49 1.15
C TYR A 114 -4.47 -2.51 0.98
N CYS A 115 -3.26 -3.01 0.82
CA CYS A 115 -2.08 -2.16 0.75
C CYS A 115 -1.80 -1.65 -0.66
N ALA A 116 -1.82 -2.54 -1.64
CA ALA A 116 -1.45 -2.16 -2.99
C ALA A 116 -2.61 -1.57 -3.79
N GLU A 117 -3.76 -2.19 -3.71
CA GLU A 117 -4.92 -1.72 -4.46
C GLU A 117 -5.76 -0.71 -3.67
N ALA A 118 -5.46 -0.52 -2.42
CA ALA A 118 -6.07 0.50 -1.57
C ALA A 118 -7.59 0.38 -1.40
N TYR A 119 -8.09 -0.85 -1.31
CA TYR A 119 -9.50 -1.04 -1.02
C TYR A 119 -9.75 -0.87 0.48
N SER A 120 -10.83 -0.21 0.84
CA SER A 120 -11.14 0.03 2.24
C SER A 120 -11.63 -1.25 2.92
N ILE A 121 -11.56 -1.28 4.23
CA ILE A 121 -12.07 -2.41 5.01
C ILE A 121 -13.56 -2.60 4.74
N LYS A 122 -14.29 -1.49 4.62
CA LYS A 122 -15.73 -1.55 4.35
C LYS A 122 -16.01 -2.25 3.02
N TYR A 123 -15.26 -1.90 2.00
CA TYR A 123 -15.45 -2.47 0.68
C TYR A 123 -15.09 -3.95 0.67
N LEU A 124 -13.98 -4.30 1.30
CA LEU A 124 -13.52 -5.69 1.34
C LEU A 124 -14.48 -6.55 2.17
N ALA A 125 -15.04 -6.01 3.25
CA ALA A 125 -15.99 -6.74 4.05
C ALA A 125 -17.23 -7.09 3.24
N GLY A 126 -17.70 -6.16 2.44
CA GLY A 126 -18.84 -6.42 1.57
C GLY A 126 -18.55 -7.47 0.52
N ASN A 127 -17.37 -7.39 -0.11
CA ASN A 127 -17.02 -8.35 -1.14
C ASN A 127 -16.79 -9.75 -0.61
N LEU A 128 -16.26 -9.89 0.60
CA LEU A 128 -15.94 -11.19 1.16
C LEU A 128 -17.03 -11.73 2.08
N ASN A 129 -18.16 -11.02 2.18
CA ASN A 129 -19.25 -11.41 3.04
C ASN A 129 -18.81 -11.62 4.48
N ARG A 130 -18.01 -10.72 4.99
CA ARG A 130 -17.54 -10.78 6.37
C ARG A 130 -17.89 -9.49 7.08
N SER A 131 -17.98 -9.52 8.40
CA SER A 131 -18.24 -8.30 9.14
C SER A 131 -17.02 -7.41 9.09
N ARG A 132 -17.22 -6.09 9.23
CA ARG A 132 -16.11 -5.17 9.23
C ARG A 132 -15.16 -5.46 10.38
N ASN A 133 -15.66 -5.84 11.54
CA ASN A 133 -14.81 -6.12 12.68
C ASN A 133 -13.91 -7.33 12.43
N THR A 134 -14.47 -8.38 11.84
CA THR A 134 -13.70 -9.57 11.51
C THR A 134 -12.62 -9.23 10.49
N LEU A 135 -12.98 -8.49 9.46
CA LEU A 135 -12.01 -8.15 8.42
C LEU A 135 -10.96 -7.18 8.94
N ALA A 136 -11.35 -6.22 9.77
CA ALA A 136 -10.39 -5.31 10.37
C ALA A 136 -9.35 -6.06 11.18
N ARG A 137 -9.78 -7.07 11.93
CA ARG A 137 -8.86 -7.89 12.69
C ARG A 137 -7.93 -8.67 11.76
N SER A 138 -8.47 -9.21 10.67
CA SER A 138 -7.67 -9.94 9.69
C SER A 138 -6.61 -9.04 9.05
N VAL A 139 -6.98 -7.81 8.72
CA VAL A 139 -6.05 -6.84 8.14
C VAL A 139 -4.95 -6.51 9.14
N LYS A 140 -5.32 -6.31 10.40
CA LYS A 140 -4.35 -5.96 11.43
C LYS A 140 -3.35 -7.11 11.63
N LEU A 141 -3.83 -8.34 11.65
CA LEU A 141 -2.95 -9.50 11.79
C LEU A 141 -2.07 -9.68 10.56
N MET A 142 -2.60 -9.45 9.39
CA MET A 142 -1.82 -9.53 8.15
C MET A 142 -0.68 -8.51 8.17
N LEU A 143 -0.96 -7.28 8.62
CA LEU A 143 0.07 -6.25 8.70
C LEU A 143 1.12 -6.59 9.76
N LEU A 144 0.70 -7.26 10.84
CA LEU A 144 1.64 -7.69 11.85
C LEU A 144 2.58 -8.76 11.29
N ASP A 145 2.05 -9.70 10.50
CA ASP A 145 2.87 -10.73 9.89
C ASP A 145 3.85 -10.12 8.87
N LEU A 146 3.40 -9.12 8.12
CA LEU A 146 4.30 -8.41 7.20
C LEU A 146 5.40 -7.69 7.99
N ALA A 147 5.05 -7.06 9.10
CA ALA A 147 6.05 -6.36 9.92
C ALA A 147 7.09 -7.36 10.44
N LYS A 148 6.67 -8.56 10.82
CA LYS A 148 7.62 -9.57 11.26
C LYS A 148 8.53 -10.01 10.11
N TYR A 149 7.96 -10.16 8.94
CA TYR A 149 8.74 -10.54 7.75
C TYR A 149 9.84 -9.50 7.48
N TYR A 150 9.51 -8.21 7.61
CA TYR A 150 10.47 -7.16 7.36
C TYR A 150 11.37 -6.86 8.56
N GLY A 151 11.14 -7.49 9.69
CA GLY A 151 11.95 -7.22 10.89
C GLY A 151 11.63 -5.89 11.56
N LEU A 152 10.42 -5.44 11.44
CA LEU A 152 10.01 -4.15 12.01
C LEU A 152 9.42 -4.30 13.40
#